data_b587a40578f30f9f823cb493bc939b27
#
_entry.id   b587a40578f30f9f823cb493bc939b27
#
_cell.length_a   1.000
_cell.length_b   1.000
_cell.length_c   1.000
_cell.angle_alpha   90.00
_cell.angle_beta   90.00
_cell.angle_gamma   90.00
#
_symmetry.space_group_name_H-M   'P 1'
#
loop_
_entity.id
_entity.type
_entity.pdbx_description
1 polymer ?
#
loop_
_entity_poly.entity_id
_entity_poly.type
_entity_poly.pdbx_seq_one_letter_code
_entity_poly.pdbx_strand_id
1 'polypeptide(L)'
;MPRPRRDPEVLPAQQRLENAFWALLRERPYGKITVTDIVREAGVNRNSFYYHFSGLPEIADATIMHAVESIPIMDHATTAENLWQEWQRTCIVAFNDPQMRKQFDHLALLAGPHSTIELTEALRDFIRLTLLGNFDLDYDRIDLSTRILLDFTVGGIVGVLRDWPNIEHRLSPNDLTNPDIATVAANLRTALDSSEQRRPVQSLR
;
A
#
# COMPACT_ATOMS: atom_id res chain seq x y z
N MET A 1 38.67 1.08 -19.77
CA MET A 1 38.36 -0.02 -18.83
C MET A 1 36.96 -0.50 -19.10
N PRO A 2 36.71 -1.81 -19.35
CA PRO A 2 35.36 -2.32 -19.54
C PRO A 2 34.57 -2.19 -18.25
N ARG A 3 33.30 -1.72 -18.35
CA ARG A 3 32.36 -1.71 -17.23
C ARG A 3 32.19 -3.14 -16.71
N PRO A 4 32.27 -3.38 -15.38
CA PRO A 4 31.97 -4.70 -14.81
C PRO A 4 30.60 -5.15 -15.30
N ARG A 5 30.50 -6.37 -15.82
CA ARG A 5 29.21 -7.01 -16.12
C ARG A 5 28.41 -7.06 -14.83
N ARG A 6 27.21 -6.49 -14.82
CA ARG A 6 26.23 -6.70 -13.74
C ARG A 6 25.96 -8.20 -13.67
N ASP A 7 26.27 -8.79 -12.52
CA ASP A 7 25.87 -10.16 -12.22
C ASP A 7 24.34 -10.21 -12.19
N PRO A 8 23.66 -10.97 -13.05
CA PRO A 8 22.19 -11.00 -13.11
C PRO A 8 21.54 -11.50 -11.82
N GLU A 9 22.30 -12.11 -10.91
CA GLU A 9 21.78 -12.60 -9.61
C GLU A 9 21.78 -11.51 -8.53
N VAL A 10 22.42 -10.35 -8.73
CA VAL A 10 22.48 -9.27 -7.74
C VAL A 10 21.37 -8.27 -7.98
N LEU A 11 20.43 -8.18 -7.04
CA LEU A 11 19.36 -7.16 -7.05
C LEU A 11 19.94 -5.74 -7.22
N PRO A 12 19.23 -4.84 -7.92
CA PRO A 12 19.60 -3.41 -8.00
C PRO A 12 19.85 -2.81 -6.61
N ALA A 13 20.77 -1.87 -6.51
CA ALA A 13 21.14 -1.25 -5.23
C ALA A 13 19.92 -0.63 -4.53
N GLN A 14 19.03 0.03 -5.26
CA GLN A 14 17.80 0.59 -4.73
C GLN A 14 16.94 -0.48 -4.05
N GLN A 15 16.68 -1.59 -4.73
CA GLN A 15 15.85 -2.69 -4.18
C GLN A 15 16.49 -3.34 -2.96
N ARG A 16 17.83 -3.41 -2.90
CA ARG A 16 18.55 -3.91 -1.72
C ARG A 16 18.39 -2.96 -0.53
N LEU A 17 18.43 -1.65 -0.77
CA LEU A 17 18.20 -0.62 0.25
C LEU A 17 16.77 -0.68 0.79
N GLU A 18 15.76 -0.81 -0.08
CA GLU A 18 14.36 -0.95 0.29
C GLU A 18 14.11 -2.25 1.09
N ASN A 19 14.69 -3.37 0.67
CA ASN A 19 14.62 -4.62 1.43
C ASN A 19 15.27 -4.51 2.82
N ALA A 20 16.41 -3.80 2.91
CA ALA A 20 17.09 -3.53 4.18
C ALA A 20 16.25 -2.65 5.11
N PHE A 21 15.53 -1.67 4.59
CA PHE A 21 14.61 -0.85 5.36
C PHE A 21 13.53 -1.72 6.03
N TRP A 22 12.86 -2.60 5.27
CA TRP A 22 11.85 -3.50 5.79
C TRP A 22 12.40 -4.49 6.82
N ALA A 23 13.59 -5.05 6.58
CA ALA A 23 14.24 -5.96 7.52
C ALA A 23 14.52 -5.27 8.86
N LEU A 24 15.06 -4.06 8.83
CA LEU A 24 15.36 -3.29 10.03
C LEU A 24 14.10 -2.83 10.78
N LEU A 25 13.04 -2.42 10.07
CA LEU A 25 11.79 -2.02 10.70
C LEU A 25 11.07 -3.18 11.38
N ARG A 26 11.27 -4.41 10.90
CA ARG A 26 10.77 -5.62 11.57
C ARG A 26 11.46 -5.85 12.91
N GLU A 27 12.75 -5.55 13.02
CA GLU A 27 13.56 -5.84 14.19
C GLU A 27 13.54 -4.75 15.25
N ARG A 28 13.40 -3.49 14.85
CA ARG A 28 13.56 -2.35 15.78
C ARG A 28 12.72 -1.14 15.39
N PRO A 29 12.39 -0.26 16.37
CA PRO A 29 11.65 0.97 16.13
C PRO A 29 12.32 1.86 15.07
N TYR A 30 11.52 2.47 14.20
CA TYR A 30 11.98 3.37 13.13
C TYR A 30 12.94 4.47 13.63
N GLY A 31 12.62 5.11 14.76
CA GLY A 31 13.48 6.16 15.35
C GLY A 31 14.88 5.69 15.78
N LYS A 32 15.14 4.37 15.79
CA LYS A 32 16.47 3.78 16.04
C LYS A 32 17.18 3.27 14.79
N ILE A 33 16.56 3.41 13.62
CA ILE A 33 17.17 3.04 12.34
C ILE A 33 17.98 4.23 11.84
N THR A 34 19.17 3.96 11.30
CA THR A 34 20.05 4.97 10.71
C THR A 34 20.39 4.62 9.27
N VAL A 35 20.79 5.61 8.48
CA VAL A 35 21.33 5.37 7.11
C VAL A 35 22.49 4.37 7.14
N THR A 36 23.33 4.43 8.20
CA THR A 36 24.45 3.49 8.36
C THR A 36 23.98 2.06 8.54
N ASP A 37 22.87 1.85 9.26
CA ASP A 37 22.29 0.52 9.42
C ASP A 37 21.76 -0.01 8.09
N ILE A 38 21.02 0.84 7.33
CA ILE A 38 20.47 0.46 6.03
C ILE A 38 21.58 0.09 5.03
N VAL A 39 22.63 0.89 4.89
CA VAL A 39 23.71 0.58 3.93
C VAL A 39 24.49 -0.67 4.32
N ARG A 40 24.65 -0.92 5.62
CA ARG A 40 25.28 -2.14 6.13
C ARG A 40 24.42 -3.36 5.82
N GLU A 41 23.14 -3.31 6.12
CA GLU A 41 22.19 -4.38 5.87
C GLU A 41 22.03 -4.67 4.38
N ALA A 42 21.95 -3.62 3.56
CA ALA A 42 21.88 -3.74 2.10
C ALA A 42 23.19 -4.21 1.45
N GLY A 43 24.31 -4.18 2.17
CA GLY A 43 25.64 -4.48 1.62
C GLY A 43 26.04 -3.52 0.48
N VAL A 44 25.69 -2.25 0.60
CA VAL A 44 26.04 -1.18 -0.35
C VAL A 44 26.92 -0.13 0.34
N ASN A 45 27.57 0.74 -0.43
CA ASN A 45 28.29 1.88 0.16
C ASN A 45 27.34 3.07 0.39
N ARG A 46 27.78 4.01 1.24
CA ARG A 46 26.99 5.20 1.60
C ARG A 46 26.70 6.13 0.40
N ASN A 47 27.60 6.22 -0.56
CA ASN A 47 27.39 7.02 -1.77
C ASN A 47 26.28 6.43 -2.63
N SER A 48 26.16 5.09 -2.68
CA SER A 48 25.05 4.41 -3.37
C SER A 48 23.72 4.74 -2.72
N PHE A 49 23.63 4.86 -1.39
CA PHE A 49 22.42 5.31 -0.71
C PHE A 49 22.04 6.73 -1.16
N TYR A 50 22.97 7.68 -1.07
CA TYR A 50 22.69 9.08 -1.42
C TYR A 50 22.51 9.34 -2.91
N TYR A 51 22.86 8.37 -3.76
CA TYR A 51 22.48 8.40 -5.17
C TYR A 51 20.97 8.16 -5.39
N HIS A 52 20.34 7.37 -4.52
CA HIS A 52 18.93 6.98 -4.63
C HIS A 52 18.01 7.76 -3.69
N PHE A 53 18.47 8.11 -2.49
CA PHE A 53 17.67 8.70 -1.42
C PHE A 53 18.44 9.78 -0.67
N SER A 54 17.79 10.90 -0.37
CA SER A 54 18.40 11.99 0.41
C SER A 54 18.49 11.66 1.91
N GLY A 55 17.67 10.75 2.40
CA GLY A 55 17.62 10.36 3.81
C GLY A 55 16.60 9.26 4.12
N LEU A 56 16.44 8.97 5.42
CA LEU A 56 15.49 7.96 5.90
C LEU A 56 14.03 8.24 5.52
N PRO A 57 13.52 9.47 5.57
CA PRO A 57 12.15 9.73 5.16
C PRO A 57 11.90 9.36 3.70
N GLU A 58 12.81 9.72 2.79
CA GLU A 58 12.61 9.45 1.36
C GLU A 58 12.64 7.95 1.02
N ILE A 59 13.52 7.15 1.65
CA ILE A 59 13.47 5.69 1.45
C ILE A 59 12.20 5.09 2.06
N ALA A 60 11.72 5.61 3.19
CA ALA A 60 10.47 5.18 3.79
C ALA A 60 9.29 5.46 2.82
N ASP A 61 9.17 6.69 2.32
CA ASP A 61 8.11 7.07 1.38
C ASP A 61 8.15 6.22 0.10
N ALA A 62 9.34 6.03 -0.49
CA ALA A 62 9.50 5.21 -1.69
C ALA A 62 9.08 3.75 -1.45
N THR A 63 9.46 3.15 -0.33
CA THR A 63 9.11 1.77 0.00
C THR A 63 7.62 1.61 0.29
N ILE A 64 6.98 2.59 0.95
CA ILE A 64 5.54 2.61 1.21
C ILE A 64 4.79 2.70 -0.11
N MET A 65 5.16 3.65 -0.97
CA MET A 65 4.55 3.84 -2.28
C MET A 65 4.59 2.55 -3.11
N HIS A 66 5.76 1.94 -3.27
CA HIS A 66 5.91 0.69 -4.02
C HIS A 66 5.09 -0.46 -3.42
N ALA A 67 5.01 -0.55 -2.08
CA ALA A 67 4.22 -1.58 -1.43
C ALA A 67 2.72 -1.38 -1.64
N VAL A 68 2.22 -0.15 -1.55
CA VAL A 68 0.79 0.17 -1.75
C VAL A 68 0.39 0.00 -3.22
N GLU A 69 1.21 0.49 -4.17
CA GLU A 69 0.95 0.37 -5.61
C GLU A 69 0.94 -1.07 -6.10
N SER A 70 1.66 -1.96 -5.42
CA SER A 70 1.70 -3.38 -5.79
C SER A 70 0.45 -4.16 -5.40
N ILE A 71 -0.44 -3.59 -4.58
CA ILE A 71 -1.69 -4.25 -4.18
C ILE A 71 -2.72 -4.09 -5.30
N PRO A 72 -3.27 -5.20 -5.84
CA PRO A 72 -4.30 -5.10 -6.86
C PRO A 72 -5.57 -4.50 -6.27
N ILE A 73 -6.00 -3.40 -6.86
CA ILE A 73 -7.32 -2.82 -6.62
C ILE A 73 -8.24 -3.31 -7.72
N MET A 74 -9.50 -3.59 -7.39
CA MET A 74 -10.49 -4.08 -8.37
C MET A 74 -10.58 -3.12 -9.57
N ASP A 75 -10.63 -3.68 -10.79
CA ASP A 75 -10.68 -2.93 -12.04
C ASP A 75 -11.93 -2.03 -12.10
N HIS A 76 -11.75 -0.80 -12.61
CA HIS A 76 -12.83 0.17 -12.85
C HIS A 76 -13.89 -0.32 -13.83
N ALA A 77 -13.52 -1.20 -14.75
CA ALA A 77 -14.42 -1.76 -15.76
C ALA A 77 -15.41 -2.77 -15.18
N THR A 78 -15.29 -3.14 -13.92
CA THR A 78 -16.15 -4.17 -13.30
C THR A 78 -17.54 -3.60 -13.04
N THR A 79 -18.55 -4.17 -13.68
CA THR A 79 -19.96 -3.82 -13.43
C THR A 79 -20.43 -4.32 -12.07
N ALA A 80 -21.50 -3.71 -11.52
CA ALA A 80 -22.09 -4.14 -10.25
C ALA A 80 -22.48 -5.63 -10.25
N GLU A 81 -22.87 -6.18 -11.41
CA GLU A 81 -23.26 -7.60 -11.56
C GLU A 81 -22.06 -8.55 -11.43
N ASN A 82 -20.87 -8.12 -11.83
CA ASN A 82 -19.65 -8.93 -11.78
C ASN A 82 -18.78 -8.65 -10.54
N LEU A 83 -19.18 -7.69 -9.71
CA LEU A 83 -18.38 -7.20 -8.59
C LEU A 83 -18.04 -8.29 -7.57
N TRP A 84 -19.01 -9.19 -7.30
CA TRP A 84 -18.78 -10.34 -6.43
C TRP A 84 -17.73 -11.31 -6.97
N GLN A 85 -17.81 -11.64 -8.24
CA GLN A 85 -16.86 -12.56 -8.89
C GLN A 85 -15.46 -11.96 -8.92
N GLU A 86 -15.37 -10.67 -9.21
CA GLU A 86 -14.09 -9.94 -9.23
C GLU A 86 -13.48 -9.85 -7.83
N TRP A 87 -14.29 -9.55 -6.82
CA TRP A 87 -13.83 -9.59 -5.43
C TRP A 87 -13.27 -10.96 -5.05
N GLN A 88 -14.01 -12.04 -5.32
CA GLN A 88 -13.54 -13.39 -5.04
C GLN A 88 -12.24 -13.70 -5.76
N ARG A 89 -12.15 -13.37 -7.05
CA ARG A 89 -10.95 -13.58 -7.86
C ARG A 89 -9.74 -12.82 -7.29
N THR A 90 -9.91 -11.56 -6.99
CA THR A 90 -8.86 -10.71 -6.41
C THR A 90 -8.38 -11.25 -5.07
N CYS A 91 -9.30 -11.64 -4.19
CA CYS A 91 -8.97 -12.23 -2.89
C CYS A 91 -8.22 -13.55 -3.03
N ILE A 92 -8.64 -14.44 -3.93
CA ILE A 92 -7.97 -15.73 -4.16
C ILE A 92 -6.57 -15.53 -4.72
N VAL A 93 -6.41 -14.61 -5.68
CA VAL A 93 -5.10 -14.28 -6.26
C VAL A 93 -4.18 -13.71 -5.18
N ALA A 94 -4.65 -12.69 -4.44
CA ALA A 94 -3.89 -12.05 -3.37
C ALA A 94 -3.49 -13.06 -2.27
N PHE A 95 -4.38 -13.97 -1.91
CA PHE A 95 -4.12 -14.97 -0.89
C PHE A 95 -3.05 -16.00 -1.32
N ASN A 96 -3.05 -16.40 -2.59
CA ASN A 96 -2.15 -17.43 -3.11
C ASN A 96 -0.82 -16.87 -3.62
N ASP A 97 -0.68 -15.56 -3.77
CA ASP A 97 0.55 -14.91 -4.21
C ASP A 97 1.49 -14.62 -3.03
N PRO A 98 2.66 -15.31 -2.93
CA PRO A 98 3.62 -15.05 -1.86
C PRO A 98 4.16 -13.62 -1.87
N GLN A 99 4.26 -13.00 -3.05
CA GLN A 99 4.71 -11.62 -3.17
C GLN A 99 3.68 -10.66 -2.57
N MET A 100 2.40 -10.91 -2.83
CA MET A 100 1.30 -10.12 -2.26
C MET A 100 1.27 -10.23 -0.72
N ARG A 101 1.40 -11.44 -0.18
CA ARG A 101 1.49 -11.65 1.28
C ARG A 101 2.66 -10.88 1.88
N LYS A 102 3.82 -10.92 1.23
CA LYS A 102 4.99 -10.14 1.67
C LYS A 102 4.70 -8.63 1.69
N GLN A 103 3.92 -8.10 0.74
CA GLN A 103 3.53 -6.69 0.75
C GLN A 103 2.61 -6.37 1.93
N PHE A 104 1.62 -7.21 2.22
CA PHE A 104 0.78 -7.04 3.42
C PHE A 104 1.62 -7.06 4.70
N ASP A 105 2.59 -7.99 4.81
CA ASP A 105 3.53 -8.05 5.95
C ASP A 105 4.33 -6.75 6.09
N HIS A 106 4.81 -6.19 4.99
CA HIS A 106 5.53 -4.92 4.98
C HIS A 106 4.63 -3.75 5.43
N LEU A 107 3.42 -3.65 4.88
CA LEU A 107 2.48 -2.59 5.26
C LEU A 107 2.02 -2.73 6.71
N ALA A 108 1.89 -3.96 7.22
CA ALA A 108 1.57 -4.21 8.63
C ALA A 108 2.65 -3.66 9.58
N LEU A 109 3.93 -3.67 9.19
CA LEU A 109 5.00 -3.07 9.99
C LEU A 109 4.80 -1.57 10.20
N LEU A 110 4.22 -0.86 9.21
CA LEU A 110 3.94 0.58 9.29
C LEU A 110 2.75 0.92 10.20
N ALA A 111 1.87 -0.05 10.44
CA ALA A 111 0.78 0.07 11.41
C ALA A 111 1.12 -0.55 12.78
N GLY A 112 2.30 -1.18 12.89
CA GLY A 112 2.76 -1.96 14.04
C GLY A 112 3.52 -1.16 15.10
N PRO A 113 4.02 -1.83 16.13
CA PRO A 113 4.64 -1.18 17.31
C PRO A 113 6.01 -0.55 17.02
N HIS A 114 6.68 -0.91 15.94
CA HIS A 114 7.96 -0.32 15.53
C HIS A 114 7.80 0.93 14.66
N SER A 115 6.58 1.23 14.23
CA SER A 115 6.25 2.42 13.45
C SER A 115 6.27 3.69 14.31
N THR A 116 6.17 4.83 13.65
CA THR A 116 5.90 6.14 14.27
C THR A 116 4.58 6.68 13.74
N ILE A 117 4.09 7.76 14.38
CA ILE A 117 2.89 8.45 13.91
C ILE A 117 3.09 8.92 12.47
N GLU A 118 4.25 9.50 12.17
CA GLU A 118 4.60 10.02 10.84
C GLU A 118 4.57 8.92 9.77
N LEU A 119 5.13 7.74 10.06
CA LEU A 119 5.09 6.60 9.12
C LEU A 119 3.66 6.07 8.92
N THR A 120 2.87 6.02 9.98
CA THR A 120 1.47 5.59 9.89
C THR A 120 0.63 6.60 9.10
N GLU A 121 0.87 7.90 9.27
CA GLU A 121 0.20 8.93 8.48
C GLU A 121 0.67 8.91 7.02
N ALA A 122 1.95 8.71 6.74
CA ALA A 122 2.44 8.50 5.38
C ALA A 122 1.74 7.30 4.70
N LEU A 123 1.61 6.17 5.41
CA LEU A 123 0.85 5.02 4.91
C LEU A 123 -0.60 5.39 4.60
N ARG A 124 -1.29 6.14 5.49
CA ARG A 124 -2.67 6.61 5.26
C ARG A 124 -2.77 7.47 4.01
N ASP A 125 -1.83 8.38 3.83
CA ASP A 125 -1.81 9.29 2.69
C ASP A 125 -1.56 8.54 1.37
N PHE A 126 -0.63 7.59 1.33
CA PHE A 126 -0.41 6.76 0.15
C PHE A 126 -1.64 5.89 -0.19
N ILE A 127 -2.28 5.26 0.80
CA ILE A 127 -3.54 4.52 0.58
C ILE A 127 -4.62 5.46 0.04
N ARG A 128 -4.78 6.65 0.63
CA ARG A 128 -5.76 7.65 0.18
C ARG A 128 -5.50 8.09 -1.26
N LEU A 129 -4.27 8.43 -1.61
CA LEU A 129 -3.88 8.83 -2.97
C LEU A 129 -4.13 7.71 -3.98
N THR A 130 -3.83 6.48 -3.62
CA THR A 130 -4.08 5.31 -4.46
C THR A 130 -5.59 5.11 -4.69
N LEU A 131 -6.41 5.24 -3.65
CA LEU A 131 -7.87 5.18 -3.80
C LEU A 131 -8.40 6.32 -4.67
N LEU A 132 -7.95 7.56 -4.44
CA LEU A 132 -8.34 8.71 -5.26
C LEU A 132 -7.97 8.49 -6.73
N GLY A 133 -6.76 8.01 -7.02
CA GLY A 133 -6.32 7.72 -8.38
C GLY A 133 -7.14 6.59 -9.03
N ASN A 134 -7.44 5.54 -8.29
CA ASN A 134 -8.23 4.42 -8.79
C ASN A 134 -9.70 4.76 -9.08
N PHE A 135 -10.27 5.74 -8.40
CA PHE A 135 -11.64 6.19 -8.62
C PHE A 135 -11.72 7.51 -9.39
N ASP A 136 -10.61 7.99 -9.97
CA ASP A 136 -10.50 9.28 -10.67
C ASP A 136 -11.11 10.45 -9.88
N LEU A 137 -10.90 10.45 -8.55
CA LEU A 137 -11.45 11.43 -7.63
C LEU A 137 -10.46 12.57 -7.41
N ASP A 138 -10.95 13.80 -7.50
CA ASP A 138 -10.21 15.00 -7.13
C ASP A 138 -10.56 15.37 -5.67
N TYR A 139 -9.58 15.27 -4.76
CA TYR A 139 -9.77 15.50 -3.33
C TYR A 139 -10.41 16.86 -3.01
N ASP A 140 -10.10 17.91 -3.78
CA ASP A 140 -10.61 19.24 -3.57
C ASP A 140 -12.06 19.42 -4.05
N ARG A 141 -12.56 18.46 -4.83
CA ARG A 141 -13.89 18.52 -5.46
C ARG A 141 -14.89 17.52 -4.92
N ILE A 142 -14.44 16.53 -4.16
CA ILE A 142 -15.34 15.56 -3.53
C ILE A 142 -16.15 16.24 -2.40
N ASP A 143 -17.40 15.82 -2.24
CA ASP A 143 -18.26 16.27 -1.17
C ASP A 143 -17.84 15.73 0.21
N LEU A 144 -18.42 16.28 1.28
CA LEU A 144 -18.10 15.89 2.65
C LEU A 144 -18.41 14.41 2.92
N SER A 145 -19.50 13.89 2.34
CA SER A 145 -19.91 12.49 2.52
C SER A 145 -18.88 11.55 1.92
N THR A 146 -18.38 11.86 0.74
CA THR A 146 -17.32 11.10 0.06
C THR A 146 -15.99 11.15 0.83
N ARG A 147 -15.65 12.31 1.42
CA ARG A 147 -14.47 12.43 2.29
C ARG A 147 -14.57 11.53 3.52
N ILE A 148 -15.72 11.54 4.20
CA ILE A 148 -15.96 10.69 5.37
C ILE A 148 -15.84 9.22 4.98
N LEU A 149 -16.40 8.82 3.84
CA LEU A 149 -16.34 7.45 3.35
C LEU A 149 -14.89 7.02 3.01
N LEU A 150 -14.14 7.92 2.37
CA LEU A 150 -12.73 7.69 2.05
C LEU A 150 -11.90 7.52 3.33
N ASP A 151 -12.07 8.40 4.32
CA ASP A 151 -11.37 8.32 5.59
C ASP A 151 -11.74 7.08 6.40
N PHE A 152 -13.02 6.68 6.37
CA PHE A 152 -13.48 5.43 6.95
C PHE A 152 -12.80 4.23 6.29
N THR A 153 -12.73 4.22 4.95
CA THR A 153 -12.09 3.15 4.18
C THR A 153 -10.59 3.04 4.50
N VAL A 154 -9.86 4.17 4.46
CA VAL A 154 -8.44 4.23 4.81
C VAL A 154 -8.22 3.77 6.26
N GLY A 155 -9.04 4.24 7.18
CA GLY A 155 -8.98 3.83 8.59
C GLY A 155 -9.22 2.33 8.79
N GLY A 156 -10.19 1.76 8.07
CA GLY A 156 -10.48 0.33 8.07
C GLY A 156 -9.31 -0.50 7.55
N ILE A 157 -8.71 -0.11 6.42
CA ILE A 157 -7.53 -0.78 5.85
C ILE A 157 -6.36 -0.76 6.86
N VAL A 158 -6.04 0.40 7.44
CA VAL A 158 -4.97 0.51 8.44
C VAL A 158 -5.28 -0.31 9.70
N GLY A 159 -6.56 -0.38 10.09
CA GLY A 159 -7.01 -1.24 11.20
C GLY A 159 -6.74 -2.72 10.94
N VAL A 160 -7.07 -3.22 9.73
CA VAL A 160 -6.78 -4.60 9.32
C VAL A 160 -5.27 -4.84 9.26
N LEU A 161 -4.49 -3.91 8.70
CA LEU A 161 -3.03 -4.02 8.65
C LEU A 161 -2.41 -4.08 10.06
N ARG A 162 -2.93 -3.32 11.00
CA ARG A 162 -2.48 -3.37 12.41
C ARG A 162 -2.71 -4.74 13.05
N ASP A 163 -3.83 -5.38 12.73
CA ASP A 163 -4.18 -6.71 13.25
C ASP A 163 -3.63 -7.86 12.40
N TRP A 164 -3.03 -7.55 11.25
CA TRP A 164 -2.50 -8.52 10.29
C TRP A 164 -1.65 -9.63 10.93
N PRO A 165 -0.67 -9.34 11.82
CA PRO A 165 0.13 -10.40 12.45
C PRO A 165 -0.68 -11.40 13.28
N ASN A 166 -1.85 -11.02 13.78
CA ASN A 166 -2.73 -11.87 14.57
C ASN A 166 -3.67 -12.72 13.71
N ILE A 167 -4.02 -12.24 12.51
CA ILE A 167 -5.03 -12.86 11.64
C ILE A 167 -4.42 -13.63 10.47
N GLU A 168 -3.23 -13.27 9.99
CA GLU A 168 -2.63 -13.84 8.76
C GLU A 168 -2.55 -15.37 8.74
N HIS A 169 -2.19 -15.97 9.90
CA HIS A 169 -2.07 -17.45 10.04
C HIS A 169 -3.41 -18.16 10.13
N ARG A 170 -4.49 -17.43 10.40
CA ARG A 170 -5.85 -17.97 10.56
C ARG A 170 -6.73 -17.65 9.38
N LEU A 171 -6.32 -16.66 8.58
CA LEU A 171 -7.07 -16.19 7.42
C LEU A 171 -7.11 -17.28 6.34
N SER A 172 -8.30 -17.55 5.84
CA SER A 172 -8.54 -18.44 4.72
C SER A 172 -9.17 -17.69 3.54
N PRO A 173 -9.12 -18.23 2.32
CA PRO A 173 -9.86 -17.65 1.19
C PRO A 173 -11.35 -17.47 1.48
N ASN A 174 -11.94 -18.39 2.24
CA ASN A 174 -13.37 -18.33 2.60
C ASN A 174 -13.71 -17.13 3.50
N ASP A 175 -12.80 -16.71 4.37
CA ASP A 175 -13.00 -15.54 5.21
C ASP A 175 -13.05 -14.26 4.36
N LEU A 176 -12.14 -14.12 3.40
CA LEU A 176 -12.08 -12.97 2.49
C LEU A 176 -13.25 -12.96 1.49
N THR A 177 -13.73 -14.14 1.09
CA THR A 177 -14.87 -14.28 0.17
C THR A 177 -16.20 -14.42 0.91
N ASN A 178 -16.25 -14.05 2.20
CA ASN A 178 -17.50 -14.00 2.94
C ASN A 178 -18.46 -12.96 2.31
N PRO A 179 -19.73 -13.31 2.06
CA PRO A 179 -20.71 -12.40 1.45
C PRO A 179 -20.86 -11.06 2.16
N ASP A 180 -20.74 -11.04 3.49
CA ASP A 180 -20.86 -9.80 4.27
C ASP A 180 -19.69 -8.85 3.99
N ILE A 181 -18.44 -9.37 3.92
CA ILE A 181 -17.26 -8.58 3.58
C ILE A 181 -17.36 -8.06 2.16
N ALA A 182 -17.73 -8.92 1.22
CA ALA A 182 -17.90 -8.53 -0.17
C ALA A 182 -18.99 -7.47 -0.36
N THR A 183 -20.09 -7.56 0.39
CA THR A 183 -21.17 -6.56 0.37
C THR A 183 -20.65 -5.20 0.84
N VAL A 184 -19.84 -5.16 1.90
CA VAL A 184 -19.21 -3.91 2.37
C VAL A 184 -18.28 -3.34 1.30
N ALA A 185 -17.40 -4.16 0.71
CA ALA A 185 -16.48 -3.72 -0.35
C ALA A 185 -17.24 -3.21 -1.59
N ALA A 186 -18.31 -3.90 -2.00
CA ALA A 186 -19.16 -3.50 -3.13
C ALA A 186 -19.87 -2.17 -2.88
N ASN A 187 -20.42 -1.98 -1.68
CA ASN A 187 -21.09 -0.75 -1.30
C ASN A 187 -20.13 0.44 -1.22
N LEU A 188 -18.94 0.25 -0.65
CA LEU A 188 -17.87 1.26 -0.62
C LEU A 188 -17.51 1.69 -2.03
N ARG A 189 -17.24 0.74 -2.92
CA ARG A 189 -16.95 1.01 -4.31
C ARG A 189 -18.07 1.78 -4.99
N THR A 190 -19.30 1.29 -4.93
CA THR A 190 -20.47 1.93 -5.55
C THR A 190 -20.66 3.37 -5.05
N ALA A 191 -20.40 3.61 -3.77
CA ALA A 191 -20.51 4.95 -3.19
C ALA A 191 -19.42 5.89 -3.70
N LEU A 192 -18.19 5.40 -3.87
CA LEU A 192 -17.07 6.17 -4.44
C LEU A 192 -17.29 6.46 -5.95
N ASP A 193 -17.68 5.46 -6.74
CA ASP A 193 -18.01 5.62 -8.17
C ASP A 193 -19.17 6.62 -8.39
N SER A 194 -20.20 6.57 -7.52
CA SER A 194 -21.36 7.48 -7.61
C SER A 194 -21.01 8.94 -7.31
N SER A 195 -19.95 9.18 -6.57
CA SER A 195 -19.49 10.55 -6.26
C SER A 195 -18.89 11.26 -7.47
N GLU A 196 -18.30 10.53 -8.39
CA GLU A 196 -17.83 11.07 -9.67
C GLU A 196 -18.98 11.58 -10.55
N GLN A 197 -20.07 10.82 -10.61
CA GLN A 197 -21.28 11.18 -11.42
C GLN A 197 -22.05 12.38 -10.86
N ARG A 198 -21.84 12.76 -9.60
CA ARG A 198 -22.48 13.93 -8.97
C ARG A 198 -21.75 15.25 -9.25
N ARG A 199 -20.74 15.27 -10.13
CA ARG A 199 -20.10 16.52 -10.54
C ARG A 199 -21.16 17.45 -11.13
N PRO A 200 -21.40 18.65 -10.54
CA PRO A 200 -22.27 19.61 -11.19
C PRO A 200 -21.63 19.97 -12.53
N VAL A 201 -22.37 19.74 -13.60
CA VAL A 201 -22.03 20.27 -14.93
C VAL A 201 -21.85 21.78 -14.75
N GLN A 202 -20.60 22.25 -14.70
CA GLN A 202 -20.34 23.69 -14.73
C GLN A 202 -20.90 24.19 -16.05
N SER A 203 -22.09 24.77 -15.98
CA SER A 203 -22.65 25.58 -17.05
C SER A 203 -21.62 26.64 -17.43
N LEU A 204 -20.99 26.43 -18.60
CA LEU A 204 -20.26 27.46 -19.32
C LEU A 204 -21.15 28.70 -19.39
N ARG A 205 -20.81 29.76 -18.65
CA ARG A 205 -21.24 31.12 -18.84
C ARG A 205 -20.03 31.98 -19.16
#